data_c9719d09fad30f03eab7f097649f7d32
#
_entry.id   c9719d09fad30f03eab7f097649f7d32
#
_cell.length_a   1.000
_cell.length_b   1.000
_cell.length_c   1.000
_cell.angle_alpha   90.00
_cell.angle_beta   90.00
_cell.angle_gamma   90.00
#
_symmetry.space_group_name_H-M   'P 1'
#
loop_
_entity.id
_entity.type
_entity.pdbx_description
1 polymer ?
#
loop_
_entity_poly.entity_id
_entity_poly.type
_entity_poly.pdbx_seq_one_letter_code
_entity_poly.pdbx_strand_id
1 'polypeptide(L)'
;MIRKGLQDTSFDLSEFHFAYFFFHTQEDALGGTAGDCTLLADPDYMDVGGADACTMFALSKWTGAAAESLAPYPYEQLYIPSSSLAYQDVGHLQNVRYVNGSDTASIKRLILQYGSVSVPLCVNLKKYYSKSTGAYYCNNNTGTNHQLTIV
;
A
#
# COMPACT_ATOMS: atom_id res chain seq x y z
N MET A 1 8.11 1.09 -1.89
CA MET A 1 9.55 0.85 -1.57
C MET A 1 10.35 2.03 -2.04
N ILE A 2 10.76 2.90 -1.13
CA ILE A 2 11.61 4.06 -1.46
C ILE A 2 13.01 3.52 -1.74
N ARG A 3 13.49 3.72 -2.95
CA ARG A 3 14.82 3.27 -3.34
C ARG A 3 15.87 4.05 -2.56
N LYS A 4 16.72 3.36 -1.78
CA LYS A 4 17.90 3.98 -1.15
C LYS A 4 18.76 4.59 -2.28
N GLY A 5 18.81 5.92 -2.37
CA GLY A 5 19.54 6.64 -3.43
C GLY A 5 18.71 7.67 -4.22
N LEU A 6 17.40 7.79 -3.98
CA LEU A 6 16.70 8.99 -4.40
C LEU A 6 17.12 10.11 -3.44
N GLN A 7 17.74 11.14 -3.99
CA GLN A 7 18.17 12.34 -3.22
C GLN A 7 16.98 13.17 -2.71
N ASP A 8 15.78 12.89 -3.21
CA ASP A 8 14.57 13.56 -2.79
C ASP A 8 13.81 12.67 -1.81
N THR A 9 13.89 12.98 -0.52
CA THR A 9 13.16 12.35 0.57
C THR A 9 11.80 13.00 0.84
N SER A 10 11.41 13.99 0.05
CA SER A 10 10.13 14.72 0.19
C SER A 10 8.99 14.09 -0.62
N PHE A 11 9.15 12.87 -1.06
CA PHE A 11 8.18 12.20 -1.90
C PHE A 11 7.04 11.64 -1.06
N ASP A 12 5.96 12.39 -0.98
CA ASP A 12 4.73 12.02 -0.31
C ASP A 12 3.70 11.54 -1.34
N LEU A 13 3.35 10.26 -1.26
CA LEU A 13 2.40 9.62 -2.17
C LEU A 13 1.01 9.63 -1.56
N SER A 14 0.02 10.00 -2.35
CA SER A 14 -1.37 10.02 -1.94
C SER A 14 -1.94 8.61 -1.78
N GLU A 15 -2.23 8.20 -0.55
CA GLU A 15 -2.98 6.98 -0.25
C GLU A 15 -4.42 7.08 -0.76
N PHE A 16 -5.00 8.29 -0.73
CA PHE A 16 -6.34 8.53 -1.24
C PHE A 16 -6.43 8.32 -2.75
N HIS A 17 -5.51 8.91 -3.53
CA HIS A 17 -5.43 8.68 -4.97
C HIS A 17 -5.30 7.20 -5.28
N PHE A 18 -4.39 6.53 -4.59
CA PHE A 18 -4.15 5.12 -4.75
C PHE A 18 -5.41 4.29 -4.49
N ALA A 19 -6.08 4.49 -3.34
CA ALA A 19 -7.29 3.76 -2.98
C ALA A 19 -8.43 4.06 -3.96
N TYR A 20 -8.67 5.33 -4.27
CA TYR A 20 -9.75 5.71 -5.15
C TYR A 20 -9.62 5.06 -6.54
N PHE A 21 -8.51 5.25 -7.22
CA PHE A 21 -8.33 4.75 -8.59
C PHE A 21 -8.04 3.25 -8.67
N PHE A 22 -7.74 2.60 -7.55
CA PHE A 22 -7.72 1.15 -7.48
C PHE A 22 -9.14 0.55 -7.52
N PHE A 23 -10.07 1.15 -6.80
CA PHE A 23 -11.44 0.64 -6.69
C PHE A 23 -12.40 1.18 -7.76
N HIS A 24 -12.11 2.32 -8.38
CA HIS A 24 -12.97 2.93 -9.39
C HIS A 24 -12.42 2.75 -10.80
N THR A 25 -13.25 2.20 -11.66
CA THR A 25 -12.90 1.99 -13.08
C THR A 25 -12.65 3.33 -13.78
N GLN A 26 -11.53 3.41 -14.49
CA GLN A 26 -11.17 4.54 -15.35
C GLN A 26 -10.95 4.05 -16.77
N GLU A 27 -11.32 4.87 -17.74
CA GLU A 27 -11.01 4.63 -19.14
C GLU A 27 -9.56 5.06 -19.42
N ASP A 28 -8.75 4.17 -20.00
CA ASP A 28 -7.37 4.50 -20.33
C ASP A 28 -7.25 5.07 -21.76
N ALA A 29 -6.11 5.68 -22.05
CA ALA A 29 -5.85 6.31 -23.35
C ALA A 29 -5.81 5.33 -24.53
N LEU A 30 -5.74 4.02 -24.29
CA LEU A 30 -5.75 2.96 -25.29
C LEU A 30 -7.13 2.29 -25.43
N GLY A 31 -8.14 2.81 -24.76
CA GLY A 31 -9.51 2.30 -24.79
C GLY A 31 -9.75 1.08 -23.87
N GLY A 32 -8.80 0.77 -23.00
CA GLY A 32 -8.97 -0.20 -21.94
C GLY A 32 -9.61 0.41 -20.68
N THR A 33 -9.75 -0.38 -19.63
CA THR A 33 -10.19 0.09 -18.32
C THR A 33 -9.14 -0.24 -17.26
N ALA A 34 -8.85 0.72 -16.39
CA ALA A 34 -8.07 0.53 -15.17
C ALA A 34 -9.01 0.63 -13.95
N GLY A 35 -8.59 0.07 -12.80
CA GLY A 35 -9.44 0.02 -11.61
C GLY A 35 -10.38 -1.18 -11.64
N ASP A 36 -9.86 -2.35 -11.35
CA ASP A 36 -10.58 -3.62 -11.56
C ASP A 36 -11.36 -4.10 -10.33
N CYS A 37 -11.22 -3.42 -9.20
CA CYS A 37 -11.90 -3.78 -7.96
C CYS A 37 -13.17 -2.95 -7.74
N THR A 38 -14.13 -3.04 -8.66
CA THR A 38 -15.43 -2.39 -8.56
C THR A 38 -16.42 -3.12 -7.61
N LEU A 39 -15.94 -4.08 -6.84
CA LEU A 39 -16.78 -4.91 -5.96
C LEU A 39 -17.29 -4.16 -4.72
N LEU A 40 -16.74 -3.00 -4.42
CA LEU A 40 -17.10 -2.23 -3.24
C LEU A 40 -17.86 -0.98 -3.66
N ALA A 41 -19.08 -0.87 -3.11
CA ALA A 41 -19.86 0.36 -3.26
C ALA A 41 -19.13 1.52 -2.55
N ASP A 42 -19.09 2.67 -3.22
CA ASP A 42 -18.71 3.93 -2.59
C ASP A 42 -19.67 4.24 -1.42
N PRO A 43 -19.22 4.63 -0.22
CA PRO A 43 -17.88 5.09 0.17
C PRO A 43 -17.00 4.04 0.89
N ASP A 44 -17.38 2.78 0.92
CA ASP A 44 -16.79 1.76 1.79
C ASP A 44 -15.33 1.41 1.42
N TYR A 45 -14.87 1.80 0.23
CA TYR A 45 -13.51 1.51 -0.24
C TYR A 45 -12.39 2.05 0.66
N MET A 46 -12.67 3.07 1.48
CA MET A 46 -11.70 3.61 2.44
C MET A 46 -11.62 2.80 3.73
N ASP A 47 -12.66 2.03 4.06
CA ASP A 47 -12.76 1.24 5.29
C ASP A 47 -12.45 -0.25 5.09
N VAL A 48 -12.28 -0.68 3.86
CA VAL A 48 -11.92 -2.06 3.58
C VAL A 48 -10.44 -2.28 3.68
N GLY A 49 -10.06 -3.40 4.25
CA GLY A 49 -8.66 -3.83 4.26
C GLY A 49 -8.17 -4.12 2.85
N GLY A 50 -6.88 -3.95 2.64
CA GLY A 50 -6.20 -4.32 1.41
C GLY A 50 -5.35 -5.59 1.57
N ALA A 51 -4.74 -6.00 0.47
CA ALA A 51 -3.73 -7.04 0.43
C ALA A 51 -2.51 -6.55 -0.36
N ASP A 52 -1.34 -7.15 -0.13
CA ASP A 52 -0.13 -6.85 -0.91
C ASP A 52 -0.36 -6.87 -2.42
N ALA A 53 -1.19 -7.81 -2.88
CA ALA A 53 -1.55 -7.92 -4.29
C ALA A 53 -2.22 -6.66 -4.83
N CYS A 54 -3.13 -6.03 -4.05
CA CYS A 54 -3.79 -4.78 -4.42
C CYS A 54 -2.77 -3.67 -4.64
N THR A 55 -1.85 -3.51 -3.69
CA THR A 55 -0.78 -2.53 -3.77
C THR A 55 0.14 -2.78 -4.97
N MET A 56 0.50 -4.05 -5.21
CA MET A 56 1.34 -4.40 -6.34
C MET A 56 0.66 -4.10 -7.68
N PHE A 57 -0.61 -4.47 -7.83
CA PHE A 57 -1.34 -4.22 -9.07
C PHE A 57 -1.51 -2.73 -9.34
N ALA A 58 -1.92 -1.95 -8.34
CA ALA A 58 -2.10 -0.51 -8.51
C ALA A 58 -0.78 0.20 -8.84
N LEU A 59 0.31 -0.12 -8.14
CA LEU A 59 1.61 0.51 -8.39
C LEU A 59 2.32 -0.02 -9.64
N SER A 60 1.91 -1.15 -10.22
CA SER A 60 2.44 -1.67 -11.49
C SER A 60 1.68 -1.18 -12.72
N LYS A 61 0.50 -0.60 -12.54
CA LYS A 61 -0.27 0.08 -13.57
C LYS A 61 0.19 1.54 -13.69
N TRP A 62 -0.13 2.18 -14.79
CA TRP A 62 0.10 3.61 -15.00
C TRP A 62 -0.88 4.52 -14.23
N THR A 63 -1.73 3.93 -13.41
CA THR A 63 -2.60 4.58 -12.44
C THR A 63 -2.01 4.56 -11.02
N GLY A 64 -0.69 4.44 -10.89
CA GLY A 64 0.01 4.43 -9.60
C GLY A 64 -0.34 5.64 -8.72
N ALA A 65 0.32 5.77 -7.57
CA ALA A 65 0.02 6.88 -6.69
C ALA A 65 0.51 8.22 -7.25
N ALA A 66 -0.35 9.24 -7.20
CA ALA A 66 0.04 10.62 -7.43
C ALA A 66 0.71 11.21 -6.19
N ALA A 67 1.28 12.42 -6.30
CA ALA A 67 1.75 13.15 -5.14
C ALA A 67 0.57 13.54 -4.22
N GLU A 68 0.77 13.52 -2.90
CA GLU A 68 -0.23 13.89 -1.90
C GLU A 68 -0.80 15.30 -2.15
N SER A 69 0.03 16.23 -2.62
CA SER A 69 -0.40 17.59 -2.95
C SER A 69 -1.46 17.68 -4.06
N LEU A 70 -1.58 16.66 -4.90
CA LEU A 70 -2.57 16.61 -5.99
C LEU A 70 -3.89 15.97 -5.57
N ALA A 71 -3.83 15.04 -4.64
CA ALA A 71 -5.00 14.34 -4.11
C ALA A 71 -4.85 14.14 -2.59
N PRO A 72 -4.99 15.20 -1.79
CA PRO A 72 -4.80 15.15 -0.35
C PRO A 72 -5.74 14.15 0.34
N TYR A 73 -5.25 13.50 1.40
CA TYR A 73 -6.07 12.59 2.17
C TYR A 73 -7.30 13.29 2.78
N PRO A 74 -8.53 12.77 2.56
CA PRO A 74 -9.77 13.45 2.95
C PRO A 74 -10.10 13.23 4.44
N TYR A 75 -9.40 13.90 5.35
CA TYR A 75 -9.59 13.74 6.80
C TYR A 75 -11.00 14.13 7.30
N GLU A 76 -11.63 15.11 6.67
CA GLU A 76 -12.92 15.65 7.16
C GLU A 76 -14.11 15.17 6.31
N GLN A 77 -13.95 15.14 5.00
CA GLN A 77 -15.01 14.76 4.07
C GLN A 77 -14.43 14.13 2.83
N LEU A 78 -14.93 12.96 2.47
CA LEU A 78 -14.63 12.32 1.20
C LEU A 78 -15.05 13.22 0.03
N TYR A 79 -14.19 13.32 -0.96
CA TYR A 79 -14.46 14.01 -2.22
C TYR A 79 -14.18 13.07 -3.40
N ILE A 80 -14.71 13.39 -4.57
CA ILE A 80 -14.43 12.67 -5.80
C ILE A 80 -13.25 13.36 -6.48
N PRO A 81 -12.08 12.72 -6.61
CA PRO A 81 -10.96 13.32 -7.31
C PRO A 81 -11.26 13.45 -8.81
N SER A 82 -10.68 14.43 -9.46
CA SER A 82 -10.81 14.56 -10.91
C SER A 82 -10.28 13.31 -11.63
N SER A 83 -11.03 12.83 -12.63
CA SER A 83 -10.60 11.70 -13.46
C SER A 83 -9.26 11.96 -14.17
N SER A 84 -8.92 13.23 -14.41
CA SER A 84 -7.63 13.61 -14.98
C SER A 84 -6.42 13.26 -14.09
N LEU A 85 -6.66 13.02 -12.79
CA LEU A 85 -5.61 12.59 -11.85
C LEU A 85 -5.29 11.11 -11.97
N ALA A 86 -6.14 10.29 -12.58
CA ALA A 86 -5.97 8.83 -12.64
C ALA A 86 -4.60 8.39 -13.20
N TYR A 87 -4.04 9.18 -14.11
CA TYR A 87 -2.77 8.88 -14.80
C TYR A 87 -1.65 9.87 -14.45
N GLN A 88 -1.76 10.52 -13.30
CA GLN A 88 -0.75 11.45 -12.78
C GLN A 88 0.19 10.77 -11.79
N ASP A 89 0.54 9.51 -12.05
CA ASP A 89 1.46 8.79 -11.20
C ASP A 89 2.84 9.44 -11.22
N VAL A 90 3.45 9.54 -10.04
CA VAL A 90 4.81 10.07 -9.84
C VAL A 90 5.84 8.95 -9.68
N GLY A 91 5.36 7.71 -9.71
CA GLY A 91 6.19 6.53 -9.67
C GLY A 91 5.37 5.25 -9.77
N HIS A 92 5.93 4.23 -10.37
CA HIS A 92 5.32 2.92 -10.45
C HIS A 92 6.30 1.79 -10.15
N LEU A 93 5.75 0.64 -9.84
CA LEU A 93 6.50 -0.52 -9.41
C LEU A 93 7.08 -1.26 -10.63
N GLN A 94 8.39 -1.39 -10.67
CA GLN A 94 9.07 -2.16 -11.73
C GLN A 94 9.25 -3.64 -11.39
N ASN A 95 9.25 -3.98 -10.10
CA ASN A 95 9.67 -5.31 -9.67
C ASN A 95 9.13 -5.62 -8.28
N VAL A 96 8.65 -6.83 -8.08
CA VAL A 96 8.19 -7.36 -6.78
C VAL A 96 8.91 -8.66 -6.47
N ARG A 97 9.24 -8.86 -5.22
CA ARG A 97 9.82 -10.11 -4.73
C ARG A 97 9.09 -10.57 -3.49
N TYR A 98 8.71 -11.84 -3.50
CA TYR A 98 8.20 -12.51 -2.32
C TYR A 98 9.31 -13.32 -1.66
N VAL A 99 9.34 -13.26 -0.34
CA VAL A 99 10.27 -14.00 0.50
C VAL A 99 9.46 -14.75 1.55
N ASN A 100 9.86 -15.98 1.85
CA ASN A 100 9.24 -16.73 2.93
C ASN A 100 9.45 -15.99 4.26
N GLY A 101 8.38 -15.77 5.03
CA GLY A 101 8.43 -15.08 6.31
C GLY A 101 9.33 -15.75 7.36
N SER A 102 9.63 -17.03 7.22
CA SER A 102 10.60 -17.74 8.07
C SER A 102 12.06 -17.51 7.67
N ASP A 103 12.33 -16.98 6.47
CA ASP A 103 13.68 -16.66 6.01
C ASP A 103 14.15 -15.29 6.52
N THR A 104 14.42 -15.24 7.81
CA THR A 104 14.88 -14.04 8.50
C THR A 104 16.16 -13.45 7.89
N ALA A 105 17.05 -14.29 7.36
CA ALA A 105 18.29 -13.83 6.76
C ALA A 105 18.04 -13.05 5.46
N SER A 106 17.18 -13.55 4.60
CA SER A 106 16.77 -12.86 3.38
C SER A 106 16.00 -11.57 3.68
N ILE A 107 15.10 -11.58 4.66
CA ILE A 107 14.36 -10.39 5.09
C ILE A 107 15.33 -9.30 5.55
N LYS A 108 16.28 -9.60 6.44
CA LYS A 108 17.30 -8.65 6.90
C LYS A 108 18.12 -8.07 5.76
N ARG A 109 18.54 -8.94 4.82
CA ARG A 109 19.30 -8.51 3.64
C ARG A 109 18.50 -7.56 2.75
N LEU A 110 17.21 -7.83 2.54
CA LEU A 110 16.34 -6.96 1.76
C LEU A 110 16.12 -5.60 2.43
N ILE A 111 15.96 -5.57 3.75
CA ILE A 111 15.87 -4.30 4.51
C ILE A 111 17.18 -3.51 4.35
N LEU A 112 18.33 -4.12 4.50
CA LEU A 112 19.62 -3.45 4.30
C LEU A 112 19.80 -2.93 2.87
N GLN A 113 19.30 -3.67 1.88
CA GLN A 113 19.46 -3.32 0.47
C GLN A 113 18.44 -2.27 0.01
N TYR A 114 17.19 -2.35 0.45
CA TYR A 114 16.07 -1.58 -0.07
C TYR A 114 15.43 -0.64 0.95
N GLY A 115 15.78 -0.74 2.22
CA GLY A 115 15.29 0.11 3.30
C GLY A 115 14.11 -0.47 4.06
N SER A 116 13.21 -1.21 3.42
CA SER A 116 12.02 -1.76 4.08
C SER A 116 11.46 -2.99 3.38
N VAL A 117 10.64 -3.74 4.10
CA VAL A 117 9.89 -4.91 3.61
C VAL A 117 8.45 -4.84 4.12
N SER A 118 7.48 -5.01 3.24
CA SER A 118 6.06 -5.15 3.62
C SER A 118 5.79 -6.55 4.14
N VAL A 119 5.05 -6.66 5.24
CA VAL A 119 4.72 -7.95 5.87
C VAL A 119 3.27 -7.98 6.35
N PRO A 120 2.53 -9.06 6.07
CA PRO A 120 1.26 -9.30 6.71
C PRO A 120 1.46 -9.83 8.13
N LEU A 121 0.69 -9.35 9.07
CA LEU A 121 0.78 -9.73 10.48
C LEU A 121 -0.60 -10.00 11.09
N CYS A 122 -0.68 -10.96 12.01
CA CYS A 122 -1.84 -11.12 12.87
C CYS A 122 -1.74 -10.15 14.05
N VAL A 123 -2.51 -9.07 14.03
CA VAL A 123 -2.47 -8.04 15.09
C VAL A 123 -3.61 -8.20 16.07
N ASN A 124 -3.28 -8.37 17.35
CA ASN A 124 -4.16 -8.22 18.48
C ASN A 124 -3.36 -7.67 19.67
N LEU A 125 -3.32 -6.35 19.77
CA LEU A 125 -2.51 -5.65 20.76
C LEU A 125 -2.91 -6.00 22.19
N LYS A 126 -4.19 -6.24 22.47
CA LYS A 126 -4.67 -6.61 23.82
C LYS A 126 -4.12 -7.96 24.29
N LYS A 127 -3.90 -8.88 23.34
CA LYS A 127 -3.51 -10.26 23.63
C LYS A 127 -2.02 -10.50 23.54
N TYR A 128 -1.35 -9.87 22.59
CA TYR A 128 0.00 -10.25 22.19
C TYR A 128 1.06 -9.16 22.37
N TYR A 129 0.66 -7.97 22.87
CA TYR A 129 1.60 -6.89 23.16
C TYR A 129 1.94 -6.80 24.63
N SER A 130 3.24 -6.82 24.95
CA SER A 130 3.75 -6.62 26.29
C SER A 130 4.18 -5.18 26.51
N LYS A 131 3.43 -4.44 27.34
CA LYS A 131 3.78 -3.05 27.67
C LYS A 131 5.11 -2.93 28.43
N SER A 132 5.49 -3.94 29.19
CA SER A 132 6.71 -3.91 30.01
C SER A 132 7.98 -4.07 29.18
N THR A 133 7.90 -4.80 28.06
CA THR A 133 9.04 -5.07 27.18
C THR A 133 8.98 -4.32 25.85
N GLY A 134 7.84 -3.70 25.52
CA GLY A 134 7.58 -3.12 24.21
C GLY A 134 7.49 -4.16 23.07
N ALA A 135 7.44 -5.46 23.43
CA ALA A 135 7.48 -6.53 22.46
C ALA A 135 6.08 -6.97 22.04
N TYR A 136 5.95 -7.33 20.78
CA TYR A 136 4.79 -8.01 20.23
C TYR A 136 5.16 -9.43 19.82
N TYR A 137 4.40 -10.42 20.33
CA TYR A 137 4.61 -11.81 19.96
C TYR A 137 3.27 -12.53 19.79
N CYS A 138 2.93 -12.89 18.57
CA CYS A 138 1.73 -13.67 18.25
C CYS A 138 2.12 -15.12 17.94
N ASN A 139 1.69 -16.04 18.78
CA ASN A 139 1.87 -17.47 18.59
C ASN A 139 0.63 -18.16 18.00
N ASN A 140 -0.28 -17.38 17.42
CA ASN A 140 -1.53 -17.88 16.85
C ASN A 140 -1.43 -18.02 15.32
N ASN A 141 -1.98 -19.11 14.81
CA ASN A 141 -1.96 -19.47 13.40
C ASN A 141 -3.27 -19.13 12.67
N THR A 142 -4.05 -18.18 13.18
CA THR A 142 -5.38 -17.83 12.66
C THR A 142 -5.37 -16.91 11.43
N GLY A 143 -4.23 -16.73 10.81
CA GLY A 143 -4.11 -15.84 9.64
C GLY A 143 -3.74 -14.41 10.00
N THR A 144 -3.48 -13.61 8.99
CA THR A 144 -3.07 -12.22 9.10
C THR A 144 -4.27 -11.29 8.91
N ASN A 145 -4.30 -10.17 9.63
CA ASN A 145 -5.38 -9.18 9.60
C ASN A 145 -4.88 -7.74 9.49
N HIS A 146 -3.58 -7.56 9.32
CA HIS A 146 -2.97 -6.24 9.21
C HIS A 146 -1.70 -6.30 8.37
N GLN A 147 -1.40 -5.19 7.70
CA GLN A 147 -0.20 -5.03 6.89
C GLN A 147 0.72 -4.01 7.55
N LEU A 148 1.99 -4.34 7.67
CA LEU A 148 3.01 -3.50 8.26
C LEU A 148 4.23 -3.38 7.36
N THR A 149 5.05 -2.37 7.62
CA THR A 149 6.36 -2.20 7.00
C THR A 149 7.44 -2.37 8.06
N ILE A 150 8.35 -3.33 7.84
CA ILE A 150 9.57 -3.47 8.65
C ILE A 150 10.65 -2.60 8.02
N VAL A 151 11.32 -1.82 8.86
CA VAL A 151 12.43 -0.92 8.51
C VAL A 151 13.71 -1.28 9.24
#